data_5568cc901c55f65e12b9a6e1e3561716
#
_entry.id   5568cc901c55f65e12b9a6e1e3561716
#
_cell.length_a   1.000
_cell.length_b   1.000
_cell.length_c   1.000
_cell.angle_alpha   90.00
_cell.angle_beta   90.00
_cell.angle_gamma   90.00
#
_symmetry.space_group_name_H-M   'P 1'
#
loop_
_entity.id
_entity.type
_entity.pdbx_description
1 polymer ?
#
loop_
_entity_poly.entity_id
_entity_poly.type
_entity_poly.pdbx_seq_one_letter_code
_entity_poly.pdbx_strand_id
1 'polypeptide(L)' 'MAIKTIFLDRDGVINHEVNYLHKISEFKFIDGIFEACISFKKLGYQIIIVSNQSGIARGYYSEDDYQILTKWLINQF' A
#
# COMPACT_ATOMS: atom_id res chain seq x y z
N MET A 1 -27.61 -0.91 1.19
CA MET A 1 -26.78 -0.75 0.00
C MET A 1 -25.50 -1.56 0.14
N ALA A 2 -25.14 -2.31 -0.86
CA ALA A 2 -23.87 -3.03 -0.86
C ALA A 2 -22.71 -2.04 -1.08
N ILE A 3 -21.67 -2.14 -0.27
CA ILE A 3 -20.45 -1.35 -0.44
C ILE A 3 -19.56 -2.09 -1.44
N LYS A 4 -19.20 -1.42 -2.54
CA LYS A 4 -18.25 -1.96 -3.50
C LYS A 4 -16.84 -1.75 -2.97
N THR A 5 -16.03 -2.79 -2.96
CA THR A 5 -14.68 -2.77 -2.39
C THR A 5 -13.67 -3.27 -3.42
N ILE A 6 -12.55 -2.56 -3.52
CA ILE A 6 -11.39 -2.96 -4.31
C ILE A 6 -10.24 -3.25 -3.35
N PHE A 7 -9.64 -4.44 -3.49
CA PHE A 7 -8.45 -4.83 -2.75
C PHE A 7 -7.24 -4.63 -3.65
N LEU A 8 -6.29 -3.83 -3.19
CA LEU A 8 -5.06 -3.55 -3.92
C LEU A 8 -3.86 -4.11 -3.17
N ASP A 9 -3.06 -4.93 -3.84
CA ASP A 9 -1.76 -5.32 -3.32
C ASP A 9 -0.85 -4.10 -3.25
N ARG A 10 -0.02 -4.01 -2.22
CA ARG A 10 0.94 -2.92 -2.10
C ARG A 10 2.08 -3.09 -3.11
N ASP A 11 2.86 -4.15 -2.96
CA ASP A 11 4.05 -4.36 -3.79
C ASP A 11 3.67 -4.81 -5.20
N GLY A 12 4.15 -4.09 -6.19
CA GLY A 12 3.87 -4.37 -7.60
C GLY A 12 2.60 -3.73 -8.14
N VAL A 13 1.74 -3.19 -7.29
CA VAL A 13 0.49 -2.50 -7.70
C VAL A 13 0.49 -1.04 -7.27
N ILE A 14 0.70 -0.78 -5.99
CA ILE A 14 0.76 0.59 -5.46
C ILE A 14 2.16 1.16 -5.60
N ASN A 15 3.17 0.35 -5.35
CA ASN A 15 4.57 0.74 -5.41
C ASN A 15 5.38 -0.26 -6.22
N HIS A 16 6.54 0.19 -6.71
CA HIS A 16 7.52 -0.70 -7.33
C HIS A 16 8.03 -1.70 -6.31
N GLU A 17 8.14 -2.96 -6.71
CA GLU A 17 8.55 -4.03 -5.83
C GLU A 17 10.02 -3.86 -5.45
N VAL A 18 10.29 -3.83 -4.13
CA VAL A 18 11.61 -3.85 -3.54
C VAL A 18 11.62 -4.98 -2.52
N ASN A 19 12.67 -5.79 -2.54
CA ASN A 19 12.77 -6.93 -1.64
C ASN A 19 12.72 -6.45 -0.17
N TYR A 20 11.70 -6.88 0.58
CA TYR A 20 11.45 -6.50 1.97
C TYR A 20 11.40 -4.99 2.21
N LEU A 21 10.66 -4.27 1.34
CA LEU A 21 10.47 -2.83 1.47
C LEU A 21 9.90 -2.45 2.84
N HIS A 22 10.60 -1.58 3.57
CA HIS A 22 10.16 -1.10 4.88
C HIS A 22 10.52 0.36 5.14
N LYS A 23 11.28 1.01 4.27
CA LYS A 23 11.69 2.41 4.42
C LYS A 23 10.92 3.31 3.49
N ILE A 24 10.45 4.46 3.99
CA ILE A 24 9.76 5.46 3.18
C ILE A 24 10.66 5.93 2.02
N SER A 25 11.95 6.10 2.26
CA SER A 25 12.91 6.55 1.25
C SER A 25 13.04 5.61 0.05
N GLU A 26 12.70 4.34 0.23
CA GLU A 26 12.76 3.33 -0.83
C GLU A 26 11.40 3.14 -1.53
N PHE A 27 10.37 3.84 -1.08
CA PHE A 27 9.01 3.68 -1.59
C PHE A 27 8.81 4.51 -2.85
N LYS A 28 8.53 3.83 -3.97
CA LYS A 28 8.24 4.49 -5.26
C LYS A 28 6.87 4.05 -5.74
N PHE A 29 5.98 5.00 -5.92
CA PHE A 29 4.63 4.71 -6.40
C PHE A 29 4.64 4.31 -7.87
N ILE A 30 3.76 3.38 -8.23
CA ILE A 30 3.50 3.03 -9.62
C ILE A 30 2.80 4.22 -10.29
N ASP A 31 3.23 4.58 -11.50
CA ASP A 31 2.61 5.67 -12.25
C ASP A 31 1.11 5.41 -12.47
N GLY A 32 0.31 6.42 -12.21
CA GLY A 32 -1.13 6.35 -12.39
C GLY A 32 -1.92 5.78 -11.22
N ILE A 33 -1.25 5.34 -10.13
CA ILE A 33 -1.98 4.73 -9.00
C ILE A 33 -2.89 5.73 -8.29
N PHE A 34 -2.47 6.97 -8.12
CA PHE A 34 -3.29 7.98 -7.45
C PHE A 34 -4.51 8.34 -8.28
N GLU A 35 -4.35 8.51 -9.59
CA GLU A 35 -5.43 8.79 -10.53
C GLU A 35 -6.44 7.65 -10.56
N ALA A 36 -5.96 6.41 -10.59
CA ALA A 36 -6.81 5.23 -10.54
C ALA A 36 -7.64 5.19 -9.24
N CYS A 37 -7.01 5.44 -8.10
CA CYS A 37 -7.69 5.45 -6.81
C CYS A 37 -8.73 6.57 -6.71
N ILE A 38 -8.44 7.75 -7.23
CA ILE A 38 -9.39 8.86 -7.29
C ILE A 38 -10.61 8.45 -8.12
N SER A 39 -10.38 7.82 -9.28
CA SER A 39 -11.46 7.34 -10.15
C SER A 39 -12.33 6.30 -9.45
N PHE A 40 -11.73 5.33 -8.76
CA PHE A 40 -12.47 4.32 -8.00
C PHE A 40 -13.33 4.94 -6.90
N LYS A 41 -12.79 5.91 -6.17
CA LYS A 41 -13.55 6.61 -5.12
C LYS A 41 -14.74 7.39 -5.70
N LYS A 42 -14.56 8.03 -6.85
CA LYS A 42 -15.65 8.73 -7.55
C LYS A 42 -16.76 7.79 -7.98
N LEU A 43 -16.44 6.54 -8.28
CA LEU A 43 -17.41 5.50 -8.63
C LEU A 43 -18.04 4.83 -7.41
N GLY A 44 -17.68 5.27 -6.21
CA GLY A 44 -18.24 4.75 -4.97
C GLY A 44 -17.55 3.52 -4.41
N TYR A 45 -16.34 3.19 -4.86
CA TYR A 45 -15.58 2.07 -4.33
C TYR A 45 -14.82 2.45 -3.07
N GLN A 46 -14.82 1.52 -2.10
CA GLN A 46 -13.92 1.54 -0.97
C GLN A 46 -12.62 0.85 -1.38
N ILE A 47 -11.47 1.40 -1.00
CA ILE A 47 -10.16 0.84 -1.32
C ILE A 47 -9.54 0.26 -0.06
N ILE A 48 -9.13 -1.01 -0.12
CA ILE A 48 -8.41 -1.68 0.97
C ILE A 48 -7.05 -2.12 0.43
N ILE A 49 -5.99 -1.74 1.14
CA ILE A 49 -4.61 -2.09 0.79
C ILE A 49 -4.22 -3.37 1.52
N VAL A 50 -3.72 -4.34 0.77
CA VAL A 50 -3.26 -5.62 1.30
C VAL A 50 -1.75 -5.71 1.09
N SER A 51 -1.01 -6.13 2.10
CA SER A 51 0.44 -6.31 1.97
C SER A 51 0.92 -7.57 2.66
N ASN A 52 1.94 -8.20 2.07
CA ASN A 52 2.60 -9.37 2.66
C ASN A 52 3.81 -8.90 3.46
N GLN A 53 3.79 -9.16 4.77
CA GLN A 53 4.83 -8.70 5.70
C GLN A 53 5.73 -9.84 6.18
N SER A 54 6.12 -10.72 5.29
CA SER A 54 7.03 -11.83 5.61
C SER A 54 8.38 -11.38 6.17
N GLY A 55 8.80 -10.15 5.84
CA GLY A 55 10.05 -9.56 6.36
C GLY A 55 10.08 -9.43 7.87
N ILE A 56 8.94 -9.20 8.51
CA ILE A 56 8.85 -9.12 9.98
C ILE A 56 9.18 -10.49 10.58
N ALA A 57 8.54 -11.54 10.10
CA ALA A 57 8.76 -12.90 10.57
C ALA A 57 10.20 -13.37 10.35
N ARG A 58 10.86 -12.88 9.30
CA ARG A 58 12.25 -13.22 8.98
C ARG A 58 13.27 -12.32 9.65
N GLY A 59 12.84 -11.28 10.38
CA GLY A 59 13.73 -10.37 11.10
C GLY A 59 14.43 -9.32 10.23
N TYR A 60 13.97 -9.10 8.99
CA TYR A 60 14.58 -8.10 8.10
C TYR A 60 14.18 -6.67 8.48
N TYR A 61 13.03 -6.50 9.13
CA TYR A 61 12.60 -5.23 9.70
C TYR A 61 11.61 -5.48 10.82
N SER A 62 11.39 -4.47 11.67
CA SER A 62 10.53 -4.59 12.84
C SER A 62 9.07 -4.27 12.50
N GLU A 63 8.17 -4.64 13.41
CA GLU A 63 6.76 -4.24 13.33
C GLU A 63 6.62 -2.72 13.42
N ASP A 64 7.47 -2.03 14.19
CA ASP A 64 7.48 -0.57 14.26
C ASP A 64 7.82 0.05 12.91
N ASP A 65 8.80 -0.48 12.20
CA ASP A 65 9.14 -0.03 10.84
C ASP A 65 7.94 -0.17 9.92
N TYR A 66 7.24 -1.29 9.98
CA TYR A 66 6.03 -1.54 9.21
C TYR A 66 4.93 -0.54 9.54
N GLN A 67 4.72 -0.26 10.82
CA GLN A 67 3.69 0.69 11.26
C GLN A 67 3.98 2.11 10.76
N ILE A 68 5.23 2.54 10.83
CA ILE A 68 5.65 3.86 10.35
C ILE A 68 5.39 4.00 8.84
N LEU A 69 5.80 3.03 8.06
CA LEU A 69 5.60 3.02 6.62
C LEU A 69 4.11 3.01 6.26
N THR A 70 3.32 2.19 6.94
CA THR A 70 1.89 2.06 6.70
C THR A 70 1.14 3.36 7.00
N LYS A 71 1.44 4.02 8.10
CA LYS A 71 0.85 5.33 8.44
C LYS A 71 1.19 6.38 7.41
N TRP A 72 2.45 6.43 6.98
CA TRP A 72 2.88 7.35 5.94
C TRP A 72 2.12 7.09 4.63
N LEU A 73 2.02 5.81 4.24
CA LEU A 73 1.33 5.40 3.01
C LEU A 73 -0.14 5.82 3.00
N ILE A 74 -0.85 5.58 4.09
CA ILE A 74 -2.27 5.94 4.21
C ILE A 74 -2.46 7.45 4.04
N ASN A 75 -1.55 8.25 4.57
CA ASN A 75 -1.61 9.71 4.46
C ASN A 75 -1.38 10.22 3.03
N GLN A 76 -0.82 9.40 2.13
CA GLN A 76 -0.64 9.79 0.72
C GLN A 76 -1.94 9.67 -0.09
N PHE A 77 -2.89 8.93 0.39
CA PHE A 77 -4.21 8.78 -0.23
C PHE A 77 -5.25 9.59 0.52
#